data_55491248a1fb7bac05111ed6c2ca90cb
#
_entry.id   55491248a1fb7bac05111ed6c2ca90cb
#
_cell.length_a   1.000
_cell.length_b   1.000
_cell.length_c   1.000
_cell.angle_alpha   90.00
_cell.angle_beta   90.00
_cell.angle_gamma   90.00
#
_symmetry.space_group_name_H-M   'P 1'
#
loop_
_entity.id
_entity.type
_entity.pdbx_description
1 polymer ?
#
loop_
_entity_poly.entity_id
_entity_poly.type
_entity_poly.pdbx_seq_one_letter_code
_entity_poly.pdbx_strand_id
1 'polypeptide(L)' 'HKATGLAKLISHLGIDQSQVMACGDEANDLSMIEWAGLGVAMQNAVPEVKAVANVVTPMTNDEEAVAWAIEEYVLKEN' A
#
# COMPACT_ATOMS: atom_id res chain seq x y z
N HIS A 1 -5.86 5.62 -14.05
CA HIS A 1 -5.70 5.59 -12.63
C HIS A 1 -4.36 4.99 -12.16
N LYS A 2 -3.98 5.24 -10.92
CA LYS A 2 -2.68 4.81 -10.37
C LYS A 2 -2.44 3.31 -10.49
N ALA A 3 -3.44 2.49 -10.21
CA ALA A 3 -3.29 1.04 -10.29
C ALA A 3 -2.98 0.57 -11.71
N THR A 4 -3.60 1.17 -12.71
CA THR A 4 -3.38 0.80 -14.12
C THR A 4 -1.93 1.06 -14.54
N GLY A 5 -1.41 2.25 -14.21
CA GLY A 5 -0.02 2.60 -14.54
C GLY A 5 0.97 1.72 -13.80
N LEU A 6 0.73 1.45 -12.54
CA LEU A 6 1.60 0.61 -11.72
C LEU A 6 1.59 -0.84 -12.22
N ALA A 7 0.41 -1.36 -12.59
CA ALA A 7 0.29 -2.72 -13.12
C ALA A 7 1.12 -2.89 -14.40
N LYS A 8 1.11 -1.90 -15.28
CA LYS A 8 1.94 -1.93 -16.51
C LYS A 8 3.42 -1.94 -16.18
N LEU A 9 3.83 -1.11 -15.21
CA LEU A 9 5.22 -1.01 -14.83
C LEU A 9 5.73 -2.33 -14.25
N ILE A 10 5.02 -2.91 -13.29
CA ILE A 10 5.49 -4.15 -12.65
C ILE A 10 5.49 -5.32 -13.62
N SER A 11 4.55 -5.36 -14.57
CA SER A 11 4.52 -6.38 -15.61
C SER A 11 5.79 -6.29 -16.47
N HIS A 12 6.17 -5.07 -16.83
CA HIS A 12 7.39 -4.83 -17.60
C HIS A 12 8.65 -5.25 -16.85
N LEU A 13 8.65 -5.08 -15.53
CA LEU A 13 9.80 -5.44 -14.68
C LEU A 13 9.80 -6.90 -14.23
N GLY A 14 8.76 -7.65 -14.54
CA GLY A 14 8.65 -9.04 -14.12
C GLY A 14 8.34 -9.23 -12.64
N ILE A 15 7.73 -8.23 -12.02
CA ILE A 15 7.33 -8.27 -10.60
C ILE A 15 5.87 -8.71 -10.51
N ASP A 16 5.57 -9.61 -9.59
CA ASP A 16 4.20 -10.05 -9.36
C ASP A 16 3.45 -9.05 -8.47
N GLN A 17 2.15 -8.90 -8.72
CA GLN A 17 1.29 -8.01 -7.94
C GLN A 17 1.36 -8.30 -6.44
N SER A 18 1.44 -9.57 -6.06
CA SER A 18 1.53 -9.98 -4.66
C SER A 18 2.77 -9.45 -3.94
N GLN A 19 3.76 -9.00 -4.71
CA GLN A 19 5.01 -8.47 -4.18
C GLN A 19 4.99 -6.94 -4.02
N VAL A 20 3.85 -6.31 -4.33
CA VAL A 20 3.72 -4.85 -4.27
C VAL A 20 3.09 -4.42 -2.96
N MET A 21 3.74 -3.47 -2.28
CA MET A 21 3.17 -2.79 -1.12
C MET A 21 2.84 -1.36 -1.52
N ALA A 22 1.67 -0.89 -1.16
CA ALA A 22 1.24 0.47 -1.43
C ALA A 22 0.68 1.11 -0.17
N CYS A 23 1.07 2.35 0.08
CA CYS A 23 0.59 3.14 1.22
C CYS A 23 -0.16 4.36 0.71
N GLY A 24 -1.21 4.76 1.40
CA GLY A 24 -1.95 5.94 1.03
C GLY A 24 -2.96 6.37 2.07
N ASP A 25 -3.56 7.55 1.85
CA ASP A 25 -4.48 8.17 2.80
C ASP A 25 -5.70 8.83 2.14
N GLU A 26 -5.66 9.10 0.84
CA GLU A 26 -6.71 9.84 0.15
C GLU A 26 -7.45 8.99 -0.89
N ALA A 27 -8.63 9.47 -1.29
CA ALA A 27 -9.49 8.75 -2.22
C ALA A 27 -8.81 8.39 -3.55
N ASN A 28 -7.89 9.24 -4.03
CA ASN A 28 -7.17 8.95 -5.26
C ASN A 28 -6.15 7.82 -5.11
N ASP A 29 -5.88 7.36 -3.90
CA ASP A 29 -5.00 6.22 -3.63
C ASP A 29 -5.77 4.90 -3.58
N LEU A 30 -7.10 4.96 -3.55
CA LEU A 30 -7.96 3.82 -3.27
C LEU A 30 -7.70 2.63 -4.19
N SER A 31 -7.63 2.87 -5.50
CA SER A 31 -7.44 1.80 -6.48
C SER A 31 -6.10 1.10 -6.30
N MET A 32 -5.06 1.85 -5.98
CA MET A 32 -3.72 1.32 -5.77
C MET A 32 -3.65 0.49 -4.49
N ILE A 33 -4.24 0.99 -3.41
CA ILE A 33 -4.29 0.31 -2.11
C ILE A 33 -5.05 -1.01 -2.23
N GLU A 34 -6.18 -1.01 -2.93
CA GLU A 34 -6.99 -2.20 -3.13
C GLU A 34 -6.28 -3.22 -4.02
N TRP A 35 -5.59 -2.74 -5.04
CA TRP A 35 -4.91 -3.57 -6.03
C TRP A 35 -3.63 -4.23 -5.48
N ALA A 36 -2.87 -3.56 -4.61
CA ALA A 36 -1.58 -4.02 -4.14
C ALA A 36 -1.67 -5.34 -3.36
N GLY A 37 -0.60 -6.11 -3.37
CA GLY A 37 -0.51 -7.31 -2.56
C GLY A 37 -0.61 -7.01 -1.07
N LEU A 38 -0.04 -5.88 -0.65
CA LEU A 38 -0.21 -5.34 0.70
C LEU A 38 -0.58 -3.87 0.62
N GLY A 39 -1.86 -3.56 0.81
CA GLY A 39 -2.34 -2.19 0.87
C GLY A 39 -2.31 -1.68 2.31
N VAL A 40 -1.66 -0.55 2.53
CA VAL A 40 -1.49 0.06 3.86
C VAL A 40 -2.17 1.41 3.88
N ALA A 41 -3.16 1.58 4.76
CA ALA A 41 -3.81 2.86 4.97
C ALA A 41 -3.14 3.60 6.12
N MET A 42 -2.99 4.91 5.97
CA MET A 42 -2.49 5.76 7.03
C MET A 42 -3.52 5.86 8.14
N GLN A 43 -3.08 6.18 9.35
CA GLN A 43 -3.99 6.34 10.49
C GLN A 43 -5.07 7.40 10.23
N ASN A 44 -4.71 8.47 9.53
CA ASN A 44 -5.62 9.56 9.19
C ASN A 44 -6.23 9.42 7.79
N ALA A 45 -6.16 8.23 7.20
CA ALA A 45 -6.74 7.99 5.89
C ALA A 45 -8.25 8.17 5.91
N VAL A 46 -8.81 8.53 4.74
CA VAL A 46 -10.26 8.58 4.58
C VAL A 46 -10.85 7.18 4.78
N PRO A 47 -12.10 7.07 5.28
CA PRO A 47 -12.70 5.77 5.60
C PRO A 47 -12.69 4.77 4.45
N GLU A 48 -12.90 5.22 3.22
CA GLU A 48 -12.91 4.36 2.05
C GLU A 48 -11.57 3.64 1.83
N VAL A 49 -10.47 4.34 2.09
CA VAL A 49 -9.13 3.77 1.97
C VAL A 49 -8.88 2.76 3.08
N LYS A 50 -9.27 3.08 4.30
CA LYS A 50 -9.16 2.14 5.42
C LYS A 50 -9.95 0.86 5.18
N ALA A 51 -11.11 0.97 4.54
CA ALA A 51 -11.99 -0.16 4.28
C ALA A 51 -11.40 -1.19 3.33
N VAL A 52 -10.59 -0.75 2.36
CA VAL A 52 -10.00 -1.64 1.35
C VAL A 52 -8.56 -2.05 1.67
N ALA A 53 -7.93 -1.41 2.64
CA ALA A 53 -6.55 -1.71 3.00
C ALA A 53 -6.45 -3.02 3.78
N ASN A 54 -5.33 -3.71 3.62
CA ASN A 54 -5.02 -4.89 4.42
C ASN A 54 -4.64 -4.52 5.84
N VAL A 55 -3.99 -3.36 6.00
CA VAL A 55 -3.46 -2.90 7.27
C VAL A 55 -3.70 -1.41 7.41
N VAL A 56 -4.01 -0.96 8.62
CA VAL A 56 -4.03 0.46 8.97
C VAL A 56 -2.85 0.71 9.90
N THR A 57 -1.92 1.58 9.47
CA THR A 57 -0.74 1.90 10.27
C THR A 57 -1.08 2.88 11.38
N PRO A 58 -0.40 2.81 12.55
CA PRO A 58 -0.58 3.81 13.61
C PRO A 58 0.04 5.17 13.29
N MET A 59 0.80 5.27 12.19
CA MET A 59 1.47 6.51 11.79
C MET A 59 0.58 7.37 10.91
N THR A 60 0.82 8.70 10.96
CA THR A 60 0.16 9.67 10.10
C THR A 60 1.11 10.26 9.04
N ASN A 61 2.40 9.94 9.15
CA ASN A 61 3.44 10.43 8.24
C ASN A 61 3.81 9.32 7.26
N ASP A 62 3.87 9.64 5.97
CA ASP A 62 4.12 8.66 4.91
C ASP A 62 5.45 7.94 5.09
N GLU A 63 6.52 8.66 5.40
CA GLU A 63 7.84 8.06 5.55
C GLU A 63 7.89 7.07 6.71
N GLU A 64 7.31 7.46 7.84
CA GLU A 64 7.24 6.59 9.02
C GLU A 64 6.35 5.39 8.76
N ALA A 65 5.25 5.57 8.03
CA ALA A 65 4.33 4.50 7.69
C ALA A 65 4.99 3.46 6.79
N VAL A 66 5.72 3.92 5.77
CA VAL A 66 6.44 3.03 4.85
C VAL A 66 7.51 2.25 5.61
N ALA A 67 8.29 2.92 6.45
CA ALA A 67 9.32 2.27 7.26
C ALA A 67 8.72 1.23 8.20
N TRP A 68 7.63 1.58 8.87
CA TRP A 68 6.91 0.67 9.77
C TRP A 68 6.41 -0.57 9.03
N ALA A 69 5.78 -0.35 7.87
CA ALA A 69 5.20 -1.45 7.10
C ALA A 69 6.28 -2.39 6.55
N ILE A 70 7.39 -1.84 6.09
CA ILE A 70 8.53 -2.64 5.61
C ILE A 70 9.06 -3.50 6.75
N GLU A 71 9.26 -2.91 7.91
CA GLU A 71 9.78 -3.64 9.06
C GLU A 71 8.84 -4.74 9.54
N GLU A 72 7.54 -4.45 9.62
CA GLU A 72 6.54 -5.39 10.15
C GLU A 72 6.17 -6.50 9.17
N TYR A 73 6.12 -6.22 7.88
CA TYR A 73 5.54 -7.13 6.90
C TYR A 73 6.49 -7.62 5.81
N VAL A 74 7.61 -6.96 5.60
CA VAL A 74 8.56 -7.31 4.55
C VAL A 74 9.83 -7.92 5.12
N LEU A 75 10.44 -7.28 6.12
CA LEU A 75 11.72 -7.72 6.69
C LEU A 75 11.59 -8.68 7.86
N LYS A 76 10.44 -8.73 8.50
CA LYS A 76 10.23 -9.56 9.67
C LYS A 76 10.16 -11.02 9.27
N GLU A 77 11.03 -11.84 9.83
CA GLU A 77 11.02 -13.27 9.59
C GLU A 77 10.38 -14.01 10.77
N ASN A 78 9.74 -15.12 10.45
CA ASN A 78 9.09 -15.97 11.45
C ASN A 78 10.03 -17.05 11.95
#